data_de8601cf75ebaa06d80eb1a9be541973
#
_entry.id   de8601cf75ebaa06d80eb1a9be541973
#
_cell.length_a   1.000
_cell.length_b   1.000
_cell.length_c   1.000
_cell.angle_alpha   90.00
_cell.angle_beta   90.00
_cell.angle_gamma   90.00
#
_symmetry.space_group_name_H-M   'P 1'
#
loop_
_entity.id
_entity.type
_entity.pdbx_description
1 polymer ?
#
loop_
_entity_poly.entity_id
_entity_poly.type
_entity_poly.pdbx_seq_one_letter_code
_entity_poly.pdbx_strand_id
1 'polypeptide(L)'
;MPKVECFEIPSLHCWFWSNDHDPPHFHVKREGEWEIKVKFAEGEEEMFEQQWGDTPSGKVLRQLKKAVTRHRAALLAEWEAKVNQ
;
A
#
# COMPACT_ATOMS: atom_id res chain seq x y z
N MET A 1 -6.67 7.49 -10.58
CA MET A 1 -6.07 7.04 -9.32
C MET A 1 -4.56 6.97 -9.44
N PRO A 2 -3.86 7.75 -8.63
CA PRO A 2 -2.41 7.82 -8.73
C PRO A 2 -1.73 6.51 -8.33
N LYS A 3 -0.80 6.08 -9.14
CA LYS A 3 -0.02 4.87 -8.89
C LYS A 3 1.10 5.16 -7.89
N VAL A 4 1.44 4.17 -7.04
CA VAL A 4 2.66 4.24 -6.25
C VAL A 4 3.85 4.11 -7.20
N GLU A 5 4.75 5.07 -7.17
CA GLU A 5 5.86 5.15 -8.12
C GLU A 5 7.21 4.73 -7.59
N CYS A 6 7.43 4.81 -6.27
CA CYS A 6 8.75 4.53 -5.69
C CYS A 6 9.15 3.06 -5.68
N PHE A 7 8.20 2.15 -5.90
CA PHE A 7 8.52 0.73 -6.05
C PHE A 7 7.46 0.05 -6.92
N GLU A 8 7.78 -1.15 -7.37
CA GLU A 8 6.85 -1.96 -8.16
C GLU A 8 7.03 -3.43 -7.78
N ILE A 9 5.92 -4.12 -7.56
CA ILE A 9 5.90 -5.56 -7.29
C ILE A 9 5.13 -6.22 -8.43
N PRO A 10 5.78 -7.12 -9.19
CA PRO A 10 5.11 -7.80 -10.31
C PRO A 10 3.81 -8.49 -9.88
N SER A 11 2.80 -8.42 -10.71
CA SER A 11 1.48 -9.00 -10.51
C SER A 11 0.61 -8.31 -9.47
N LEU A 12 1.10 -7.23 -8.86
CA LEU A 12 0.31 -6.46 -7.91
C LEU A 12 0.10 -5.04 -8.42
N HIS A 13 -1.07 -4.48 -8.08
CA HIS A 13 -1.37 -3.07 -8.35
C HIS A 13 -1.31 -2.30 -7.04
N CYS A 14 -0.48 -1.26 -6.99
CA CYS A 14 -0.33 -0.41 -5.80
C CYS A 14 -0.71 1.01 -6.19
N TRP A 15 -1.65 1.62 -5.47
CA TRP A 15 -2.12 2.96 -5.83
C TRP A 15 -2.61 3.73 -4.61
N PHE A 16 -2.74 5.05 -4.80
CA PHE A 16 -3.40 5.95 -3.84
C PHE A 16 -4.77 6.35 -4.39
N TRP A 17 -5.71 6.61 -3.52
CA TRP A 17 -6.93 7.34 -3.90
C TRP A 17 -6.71 8.81 -3.55
N SER A 18 -6.99 9.71 -4.48
CA SER A 18 -6.72 11.14 -4.28
C SER A 18 -7.55 11.76 -3.15
N ASN A 19 -8.66 11.15 -2.78
CA ASN A 19 -9.53 11.62 -1.71
C ASN A 19 -9.42 10.78 -0.43
N ASP A 20 -8.36 10.01 -0.28
CA ASP A 20 -8.13 9.24 0.95
C ASP A 20 -7.87 10.16 2.14
N HIS A 21 -8.06 9.63 3.34
CA HIS A 21 -7.87 10.34 4.60
C HIS A 21 -6.79 9.66 5.44
N ASP A 22 -6.21 10.42 6.40
CA ASP A 22 -5.26 9.86 7.33
C ASP A 22 -5.84 8.63 8.06
N PRO A 23 -5.01 7.68 8.45
CA PRO A 23 -3.55 7.68 8.36
C PRO A 23 -3.04 7.45 6.94
N PRO A 24 -1.78 7.86 6.66
CA PRO A 24 -1.21 7.64 5.32
C PRO A 24 -1.21 6.17 4.94
N HIS A 25 -1.69 5.86 3.76
CA HIS A 25 -1.79 4.48 3.28
C HIS A 25 -1.85 4.44 1.76
N PHE A 26 -1.58 3.26 1.22
CA PHE A 26 -1.86 2.97 -0.18
C PHE A 26 -2.63 1.66 -0.27
N HIS A 27 -3.21 1.41 -1.43
CA HIS A 27 -3.98 0.20 -1.68
C HIS A 27 -3.18 -0.75 -2.55
N VAL A 28 -3.34 -2.05 -2.30
CA VAL A 28 -2.70 -3.10 -3.09
C VAL A 28 -3.75 -4.13 -3.43
N LYS A 29 -3.80 -4.54 -4.69
CA LYS A 29 -4.66 -5.65 -5.07
C LYS A 29 -3.95 -6.64 -5.99
N ARG A 30 -4.37 -7.88 -5.90
CA ARG A 30 -4.13 -8.88 -6.93
C ARG A 30 -5.48 -9.10 -7.59
N GLU A 31 -5.54 -8.81 -8.88
CA GLU A 31 -6.79 -8.79 -9.62
C GLU A 31 -7.57 -10.10 -9.47
N GLY A 32 -8.85 -9.98 -9.06
CA GLY A 32 -9.72 -11.13 -8.88
C GLY A 32 -9.50 -11.94 -7.62
N GLU A 33 -8.50 -11.63 -6.80
CA GLU A 33 -8.18 -12.42 -5.61
C GLU A 33 -8.37 -11.69 -4.29
N TRP A 34 -7.82 -10.48 -4.16
CA TRP A 34 -7.90 -9.74 -2.90
C TRP A 34 -7.50 -8.28 -3.07
N GLU A 35 -7.87 -7.48 -2.09
CA GLU A 35 -7.41 -6.10 -1.97
C GLU A 35 -7.15 -5.81 -0.49
N ILE A 36 -6.04 -5.13 -0.21
CA ILE A 36 -5.67 -4.71 1.14
C ILE A 36 -5.28 -3.24 1.14
N LYS A 37 -5.39 -2.63 2.31
CA LYS A 37 -4.87 -1.29 2.59
C LYS A 37 -3.55 -1.47 3.33
N VAL A 38 -2.53 -0.71 2.95
CA VAL A 38 -1.22 -0.76 3.59
C VAL A 38 -0.96 0.59 4.25
N LYS A 39 -1.08 0.61 5.57
CA LYS A 39 -0.86 1.82 6.38
C LYS A 39 0.64 1.92 6.69
N PHE A 40 1.38 2.49 5.78
CA PHE A 40 2.85 2.44 5.79
C PHE A 40 3.50 3.25 6.92
N ALA A 41 2.76 4.10 7.59
CA ALA A 41 3.27 4.84 8.75
C ALA A 41 3.06 4.08 10.07
N GLU A 42 2.30 2.99 10.05
CA GLU A 42 2.01 2.19 11.23
C GLU A 42 3.04 1.08 11.45
N GLY A 43 3.00 0.47 12.62
CA GLY A 43 3.84 -0.69 12.91
C GLY A 43 3.40 -1.92 12.13
N GLU A 44 4.27 -2.93 12.06
CA GLU A 44 4.02 -4.13 11.25
C GLU A 44 2.71 -4.85 11.58
N GLU A 45 2.29 -4.86 12.83
CA GLU A 45 1.07 -5.55 13.24
C GLU A 45 -0.20 -4.86 12.77
N GLU A 46 -0.13 -3.56 12.54
CA GLU A 46 -1.27 -2.74 12.17
C GLU A 46 -1.23 -2.26 10.72
N MET A 47 -0.15 -2.59 10.01
CA MET A 47 0.10 -2.11 8.67
C MET A 47 -0.95 -2.57 7.66
N PHE A 48 -1.37 -3.82 7.72
CA PHE A 48 -2.25 -4.41 6.72
C PHE A 48 -3.70 -4.48 7.18
N GLU A 49 -4.61 -4.06 6.30
CA GLU A 49 -6.04 -4.13 6.56
C GLU A 49 -6.74 -4.72 5.34
N GLN A 50 -7.39 -5.87 5.52
CA GLN A 50 -8.10 -6.56 4.45
C GLN A 50 -9.32 -5.75 4.03
N GLN A 51 -9.47 -5.52 2.73
CA GLN A 51 -10.64 -4.83 2.17
C GLN A 51 -11.66 -5.82 1.62
N TRP A 52 -11.19 -6.80 0.86
CA TRP A 52 -12.04 -7.89 0.37
C TRP A 52 -11.15 -9.05 -0.12
N GLY A 53 -11.78 -10.20 -0.34
CA GLY A 53 -11.13 -11.35 -0.94
C GLY A 53 -10.32 -12.20 0.03
N ASP A 54 -9.43 -13.00 -0.54
CA ASP A 54 -8.59 -13.91 0.23
C ASP A 54 -7.46 -13.19 0.93
N THR A 55 -6.91 -13.81 1.97
CA THR A 55 -5.72 -13.27 2.64
C THR A 55 -4.50 -13.43 1.73
N PRO A 56 -3.73 -12.36 1.49
CA PRO A 56 -2.49 -12.49 0.72
C PRO A 56 -1.54 -13.49 1.37
N SER A 57 -0.69 -14.13 0.55
CA SER A 57 0.27 -15.10 1.07
C SER A 57 1.32 -14.41 1.96
N GLY A 58 1.93 -15.19 2.84
CA GLY A 58 3.02 -14.67 3.70
C GLY A 58 4.17 -14.11 2.89
N LYS A 59 4.46 -14.69 1.72
CA LYS A 59 5.49 -14.20 0.81
C LYS A 59 5.17 -12.79 0.32
N VAL A 60 3.93 -12.54 -0.10
CA VAL A 60 3.49 -11.23 -0.59
C VAL A 60 3.56 -10.21 0.55
N LEU A 61 3.07 -10.56 1.73
CA LEU A 61 3.10 -9.66 2.87
C LEU A 61 4.54 -9.29 3.26
N ARG A 62 5.47 -10.23 3.20
CA ARG A 62 6.88 -9.95 3.45
C ARG A 62 7.48 -9.02 2.41
N GLN A 63 7.12 -9.20 1.14
CA GLN A 63 7.58 -8.31 0.08
C GLN A 63 7.07 -6.89 0.30
N LEU A 64 5.81 -6.75 0.70
CA LEU A 64 5.23 -5.44 0.98
C LEU A 64 5.88 -4.77 2.19
N LYS A 65 6.12 -5.51 3.27
CA LYS A 65 6.81 -4.97 4.44
C LYS A 65 8.20 -4.46 4.08
N LYS A 66 8.92 -5.22 3.27
CA LYS A 66 10.27 -4.85 2.83
C LYS A 66 10.23 -3.57 1.99
N ALA A 67 9.30 -3.50 1.05
CA ALA A 67 9.14 -2.32 0.20
C ALA A 67 8.78 -1.08 1.04
N VAL A 68 7.87 -1.22 1.99
CA VAL A 68 7.48 -0.12 2.88
C VAL A 68 8.67 0.35 3.71
N THR A 69 9.41 -0.57 4.33
CA THR A 69 10.56 -0.21 5.16
C THR A 69 11.60 0.54 4.33
N ARG A 70 11.84 0.06 3.11
CA ARG A 70 12.85 0.65 2.22
C ARG A 70 12.44 2.02 1.67
N HIS A 71 11.16 2.22 1.42
CA HIS A 71 10.65 3.39 0.71
C HIS A 71 9.73 4.29 1.54
N ARG A 72 9.75 4.16 2.85
CA ARG A 72 8.79 4.88 3.71
C ARG A 72 8.80 6.39 3.48
N ALA A 73 9.98 7.01 3.41
CA ALA A 73 10.07 8.44 3.18
C ALA A 73 9.52 8.84 1.80
N ALA A 74 9.84 8.04 0.78
CA ALA A 74 9.33 8.29 -0.57
C ALA A 74 7.81 8.09 -0.63
N LEU A 75 7.29 7.09 0.07
CA LEU A 75 5.84 6.87 0.15
C LEU A 75 5.13 8.05 0.80
N LEU A 76 5.70 8.59 1.87
CA LEU A 76 5.11 9.74 2.53
C LEU A 76 5.12 10.96 1.59
N ALA A 77 6.21 11.17 0.86
CA ALA A 77 6.28 12.26 -0.11
C ALA A 77 5.23 12.10 -1.21
N GLU A 78 5.02 10.87 -1.71
CA GLU A 78 3.96 10.61 -2.68
C GLU A 78 2.58 10.84 -2.11
N TRP A 79 2.35 10.41 -0.87
CA TRP A 79 1.09 10.65 -0.18
C TRP A 79 0.78 12.15 -0.11
N GLU A 80 1.74 12.94 0.32
CA GLU A 80 1.56 14.39 0.44
C GLU A 80 1.33 15.07 -0.89
N ALA A 81 1.95 14.56 -1.97
CA ALA A 81 1.80 15.14 -3.30
C ALA A 81 0.49 14.73 -4.00
N LYS A 82 0.00 13.51 -3.75
CA LYS A 82 -1.10 12.90 -4.51
C LYS A 82 -2.42 12.82 -3.77
N VAL A 83 -2.39 12.92 -2.45
CA VAL A 83 -3.57 12.77 -1.59
C VAL A 83 -3.71 14.01 -0.72
N ASN A 84 -4.96 14.38 -0.44
CA ASN A 84 -5.28 15.51 0.44
C ASN A 84 -4.69 16.85 -0.02
N GLN A 85 -4.79 17.11 -1.30
CA GLN A 85 -4.36 18.37 -1.91
C GLN A 85 -5.27 19.53 -1.53
#